data_001a63b738c8f2d9b11222c6b85c9653
#
_entry.id   001a63b738c8f2d9b11222c6b85c9653
#
_cell.length_a   1.000
_cell.length_b   1.000
_cell.length_c   1.000
_cell.angle_alpha   90.00
_cell.angle_beta   90.00
_cell.angle_gamma   90.00
#
_symmetry.space_group_name_H-M   'P 1'
#
loop_
_entity.id
_entity.type
_entity.pdbx_description
1 polymer ?
#
loop_
_entity_poly.entity_id
_entity_poly.type
_entity_poly.pdbx_seq_one_letter_code
_entity_poly.pdbx_strand_id
1 'polypeptide(L)'
;MQEKASMSDQTQSNNALIVSASPHIRDMESIPTIMWAVVLSLIPAGIAGVFTFGFYCLYVVFLSCITAVITEVFILRLRKLPVLNALKDGSAVVTGILLAYTLPPSVPWYIPVVGSFFAIAIAKHAFGGLGNNIWNPALAARAFLQVAYPAVINSDWRTLTQHGIHKLVHNIAQVDAEGKLVDAVTRATPLAKEAGAETYHLTQL
;
A
#
# COMPACT_ATOMS: atom_id res chain seq x y z
N MET A 1 -10.88 -72.33 11.06
CA MET A 1 -9.67 -71.62 11.60
C MET A 1 -9.24 -70.38 10.77
N GLN A 2 -9.73 -70.23 9.53
CA GLN A 2 -9.37 -69.04 8.67
C GLN A 2 -10.19 -67.84 8.96
N GLU A 3 -11.38 -67.92 9.54
CA GLU A 3 -12.24 -66.72 9.82
C GLU A 3 -11.75 -65.84 10.99
N LYS A 4 -11.05 -66.46 11.95
CA LYS A 4 -10.46 -65.71 13.09
C LYS A 4 -9.20 -64.89 12.72
N ALA A 5 -8.48 -65.29 11.69
CA ALA A 5 -7.31 -64.57 11.21
C ALA A 5 -7.68 -63.29 10.43
N SER A 6 -8.80 -63.29 9.71
CA SER A 6 -9.30 -62.15 8.96
C SER A 6 -9.84 -61.02 9.86
N MET A 7 -10.39 -61.39 11.01
CA MET A 7 -10.94 -60.43 11.98
C MET A 7 -9.85 -59.70 12.80
N SER A 8 -8.71 -60.34 13.02
CA SER A 8 -7.58 -59.70 13.72
C SER A 8 -6.82 -58.68 12.85
N ASP A 9 -6.78 -58.93 11.53
CA ASP A 9 -6.13 -58.02 10.57
C ASP A 9 -6.94 -56.73 10.34
N GLN A 10 -8.28 -56.85 10.36
CA GLN A 10 -9.14 -55.65 10.23
C GLN A 10 -9.14 -54.74 11.47
N THR A 11 -8.85 -55.31 12.64
CA THR A 11 -8.80 -54.52 13.88
C THR A 11 -7.48 -53.75 14.02
N GLN A 12 -6.39 -54.19 13.37
CA GLN A 12 -5.11 -53.49 13.37
C GLN A 12 -5.07 -52.29 12.40
N SER A 13 -5.90 -52.29 11.35
CA SER A 13 -5.95 -51.23 10.35
C SER A 13 -6.57 -49.91 10.90
N ASN A 14 -7.36 -50.00 11.97
CA ASN A 14 -8.10 -48.84 12.49
C ASN A 14 -7.37 -48.06 13.59
N ASN A 15 -6.18 -48.51 14.01
CA ASN A 15 -5.36 -47.82 15.02
C ASN A 15 -4.19 -47.05 14.41
N ALA A 16 -4.34 -46.57 13.17
CA ALA A 16 -3.38 -45.60 12.63
C ALA A 16 -3.42 -44.32 13.48
N LEU A 17 -2.39 -44.11 14.26
CA LEU A 17 -2.20 -42.88 15.02
C LEU A 17 -2.13 -41.74 14.03
N ILE A 18 -3.21 -40.95 13.94
CA ILE A 18 -3.21 -39.71 13.16
C ILE A 18 -2.39 -38.70 13.93
N VAL A 19 -1.13 -38.55 13.57
CA VAL A 19 -0.27 -37.49 14.10
C VAL A 19 -0.60 -36.22 13.32
N SER A 20 -1.37 -35.31 13.92
CA SER A 20 -1.58 -34.00 13.36
C SER A 20 -0.40 -33.09 13.76
N ALA A 21 0.13 -32.37 12.77
CA ALA A 21 1.18 -31.40 13.02
C ALA A 21 0.66 -30.25 13.93
N SER A 22 1.46 -29.87 14.92
CA SER A 22 1.20 -28.66 15.75
C SER A 22 1.30 -27.38 14.88
N PRO A 23 0.44 -26.38 15.10
CA PRO A 23 -0.50 -26.20 16.20
C PRO A 23 -1.88 -26.82 15.92
N HIS A 24 -2.48 -27.41 16.93
CA HIS A 24 -3.80 -28.06 16.85
C HIS A 24 -4.97 -27.07 16.88
N ILE A 25 -4.71 -25.84 17.32
CA ILE A 25 -5.68 -24.74 17.33
C ILE A 25 -5.54 -23.98 16.03
N ARG A 26 -6.56 -24.08 15.16
CA ARG A 26 -6.68 -23.28 13.95
C ARG A 26 -7.76 -22.25 14.17
N ASP A 27 -7.40 -20.97 13.98
CA ASP A 27 -8.39 -19.92 13.94
C ASP A 27 -9.22 -20.06 12.65
N MET A 28 -10.53 -19.82 12.77
CA MET A 28 -11.49 -19.92 11.66
C MET A 28 -11.42 -18.69 10.72
N GLU A 29 -10.50 -17.77 10.99
CA GLU A 29 -10.38 -16.55 10.22
C GLU A 29 -9.86 -16.83 8.80
N SER A 30 -10.64 -16.40 7.81
CA SER A 30 -10.26 -16.54 6.41
C SER A 30 -9.44 -15.34 5.93
N ILE A 31 -8.53 -15.56 4.97
CA ILE A 31 -7.73 -14.50 4.35
C ILE A 31 -8.59 -13.32 3.87
N PRO A 32 -9.73 -13.53 3.18
CA PRO A 32 -10.61 -12.43 2.78
C PRO A 32 -11.13 -11.61 3.97
N THR A 33 -11.50 -12.25 5.07
CA THR A 33 -12.00 -11.55 6.27
C THR A 33 -10.95 -10.59 6.81
N ILE A 34 -9.70 -11.03 6.91
CA ILE A 34 -8.58 -10.21 7.37
C ILE A 34 -8.33 -9.04 6.41
N MET A 35 -8.30 -9.29 5.10
CA MET A 35 -8.03 -8.26 4.11
C MET A 35 -9.13 -7.18 4.09
N TRP A 36 -10.40 -7.56 4.19
CA TRP A 36 -11.50 -6.60 4.28
C TRP A 36 -11.53 -5.85 5.61
N ALA A 37 -11.11 -6.48 6.72
CA ALA A 37 -10.93 -5.77 7.99
C ALA A 37 -9.84 -4.69 7.87
N VAL A 38 -8.73 -4.97 7.15
CA VAL A 38 -7.71 -3.96 6.85
C VAL A 38 -8.29 -2.81 6.02
N VAL A 39 -9.07 -3.10 4.96
CA VAL A 39 -9.72 -2.03 4.17
C VAL A 39 -10.59 -1.15 5.08
N LEU A 40 -11.39 -1.78 5.95
CA LEU A 40 -12.26 -1.05 6.88
C LEU A 40 -11.45 -0.17 7.85
N SER A 41 -10.32 -0.68 8.36
CA SER A 41 -9.43 0.07 9.26
C SER A 41 -8.73 1.25 8.59
N LEU A 42 -8.57 1.23 7.25
CA LEU A 42 -7.98 2.32 6.48
C LEU A 42 -8.97 3.44 6.14
N ILE A 43 -10.29 3.21 6.27
CA ILE A 43 -11.31 4.23 5.97
C ILE A 43 -11.15 5.51 6.81
N PRO A 44 -10.94 5.46 8.14
CA PRO A 44 -10.75 6.68 8.93
C PRO A 44 -9.56 7.53 8.46
N ALA A 45 -8.46 6.88 8.09
CA ALA A 45 -7.30 7.58 7.52
C ALA A 45 -7.62 8.22 6.17
N GLY A 46 -8.41 7.56 5.33
CA GLY A 46 -8.91 8.12 4.06
C GLY A 46 -9.80 9.34 4.27
N ILE A 47 -10.70 9.28 5.24
CA ILE A 47 -11.56 10.42 5.60
C ILE A 47 -10.70 11.61 6.05
N ALA A 48 -9.74 11.39 6.95
CA ALA A 48 -8.81 12.42 7.37
C ALA A 48 -8.01 13.00 6.19
N GLY A 49 -7.56 12.13 5.25
CA GLY A 49 -6.89 12.55 4.02
C GLY A 49 -7.76 13.47 3.14
N VAL A 50 -9.05 13.17 3.02
CA VAL A 50 -9.99 14.02 2.26
C VAL A 50 -10.16 15.40 2.91
N PHE A 51 -10.27 15.46 4.23
CA PHE A 51 -10.34 16.73 4.95
C PHE A 51 -9.06 17.57 4.83
N THR A 52 -7.91 16.90 4.77
CA THR A 52 -6.61 17.57 4.72
C THR A 52 -6.23 17.98 3.29
N PHE A 53 -6.38 17.06 2.31
CA PHE A 53 -5.89 17.22 0.94
C PHE A 53 -7.01 17.45 -0.09
N GLY A 54 -8.27 17.29 0.32
CA GLY A 54 -9.44 17.47 -0.54
C GLY A 54 -9.78 16.24 -1.39
N PHE A 55 -10.76 16.44 -2.25
CA PHE A 55 -11.32 15.38 -3.11
C PHE A 55 -10.31 14.77 -4.09
N TYR A 56 -9.21 15.44 -4.36
CA TYR A 56 -8.14 14.93 -5.22
C TYR A 56 -7.51 13.64 -4.65
N CYS A 57 -7.45 13.54 -3.32
CA CYS A 57 -6.99 12.33 -2.64
C CYS A 57 -7.88 11.12 -3.00
N LEU A 58 -9.22 11.28 -3.02
CA LEU A 58 -10.14 10.22 -3.44
C LEU A 58 -9.93 9.79 -4.89
N TYR A 59 -9.64 10.74 -5.78
CA TYR A 59 -9.34 10.44 -7.16
C TYR A 59 -8.11 9.53 -7.29
N VAL A 60 -7.03 9.83 -6.57
CA VAL A 60 -5.80 9.02 -6.56
C VAL A 60 -6.09 7.62 -6.00
N VAL A 61 -6.84 7.51 -4.88
CA VAL A 61 -7.25 6.22 -4.28
C VAL A 61 -8.05 5.40 -5.28
N PHE A 62 -9.08 6.00 -5.87
CA PHE A 62 -9.96 5.33 -6.83
C PHE A 62 -9.20 4.82 -8.04
N LEU A 63 -8.33 5.65 -8.62
CA LEU A 63 -7.53 5.29 -9.79
C LEU A 63 -6.52 4.17 -9.47
N SER A 64 -5.85 4.23 -8.31
CA SER A 64 -4.95 3.18 -7.84
C SER A 64 -5.69 1.86 -7.64
N CYS A 65 -6.84 1.86 -6.98
CA CYS A 65 -7.63 0.66 -6.72
C CYS A 65 -8.14 0.03 -8.03
N ILE A 66 -8.71 0.83 -8.92
CA ILE A 66 -9.20 0.32 -10.21
C ILE A 66 -8.06 -0.31 -11.00
N THR A 67 -6.92 0.39 -11.11
CA THR A 67 -5.78 -0.13 -11.85
C THR A 67 -5.23 -1.41 -11.22
N ALA A 68 -5.13 -1.47 -9.88
CA ALA A 68 -4.70 -2.67 -9.18
C ALA A 68 -5.60 -3.86 -9.47
N VAL A 69 -6.93 -3.68 -9.39
CA VAL A 69 -7.92 -4.74 -9.67
C VAL A 69 -7.86 -5.17 -11.13
N ILE A 70 -7.83 -4.23 -12.08
CA ILE A 70 -7.75 -4.54 -13.51
C ILE A 70 -6.47 -5.33 -13.81
N THR A 71 -5.33 -4.91 -13.28
CA THR A 71 -4.05 -5.59 -13.46
C THR A 71 -4.09 -7.00 -12.89
N GLU A 72 -4.67 -7.19 -11.72
CA GLU A 72 -4.82 -8.52 -11.11
C GLU A 72 -5.70 -9.43 -11.97
N VAL A 73 -6.85 -8.96 -12.40
CA VAL A 73 -7.74 -9.70 -13.31
C VAL A 73 -7.03 -10.10 -14.60
N PHE A 74 -6.28 -9.17 -15.18
CA PHE A 74 -5.54 -9.40 -16.42
C PHE A 74 -4.50 -10.50 -16.26
N ILE A 75 -3.68 -10.44 -15.20
CA ILE A 75 -2.63 -11.43 -14.95
C ILE A 75 -3.20 -12.80 -14.61
N LEU A 76 -4.25 -12.86 -13.79
CA LEU A 76 -4.90 -14.13 -13.45
C LEU A 76 -5.52 -14.80 -14.68
N ARG A 77 -6.11 -14.03 -15.60
CA ARG A 77 -6.61 -14.56 -16.87
C ARG A 77 -5.49 -15.11 -17.75
N LEU A 78 -4.36 -14.38 -17.85
CA LEU A 78 -3.18 -14.88 -18.59
C LEU A 78 -2.65 -16.18 -18.00
N ARG A 79 -2.66 -16.30 -16.67
CA ARG A 79 -2.23 -17.53 -15.95
C ARG A 79 -3.30 -18.61 -15.87
N LYS A 80 -4.49 -18.39 -16.43
CA LYS A 80 -5.65 -19.31 -16.38
C LYS A 80 -6.05 -19.72 -14.95
N LEU A 81 -5.88 -18.82 -13.99
CA LEU A 81 -6.25 -19.01 -12.59
C LEU A 81 -7.69 -18.52 -12.31
N PRO A 82 -8.36 -19.01 -11.27
CA PRO A 82 -9.71 -18.60 -10.92
C PRO A 82 -9.75 -17.15 -10.42
N VAL A 83 -10.23 -16.24 -11.27
CA VAL A 83 -10.26 -14.79 -11.02
C VAL A 83 -11.16 -14.42 -9.85
N LEU A 84 -12.35 -15.06 -9.73
CA LEU A 84 -13.35 -14.70 -8.71
C LEU A 84 -12.86 -14.91 -7.28
N ASN A 85 -12.07 -15.94 -7.03
CA ASN A 85 -11.54 -16.21 -5.70
C ASN A 85 -10.52 -15.15 -5.28
N ALA A 86 -9.62 -14.78 -6.18
CA ALA A 86 -8.61 -13.76 -5.91
C ALA A 86 -9.22 -12.35 -5.75
N LEU A 87 -10.29 -12.04 -6.49
CA LEU A 87 -11.01 -10.76 -6.30
C LEU A 87 -11.73 -10.68 -4.94
N LYS A 88 -12.27 -11.82 -4.46
CA LYS A 88 -12.90 -11.90 -3.14
C LYS A 88 -11.90 -11.67 -2.00
N ASP A 89 -10.63 -12.00 -2.21
CA ASP A 89 -9.58 -11.79 -1.20
C ASP A 89 -9.34 -10.30 -0.88
N GLY A 90 -9.73 -9.38 -1.76
CA GLY A 90 -9.58 -7.95 -1.53
C GLY A 90 -8.13 -7.43 -1.50
N SER A 91 -7.15 -8.29 -1.71
CA SER A 91 -5.72 -7.93 -1.57
C SER A 91 -5.24 -6.90 -2.58
N ALA A 92 -5.81 -6.87 -3.80
CA ALA A 92 -5.52 -5.82 -4.79
C ALA A 92 -6.04 -4.47 -4.33
N VAL A 93 -7.21 -4.44 -3.70
CA VAL A 93 -7.82 -3.22 -3.16
C VAL A 93 -6.95 -2.66 -2.03
N VAL A 94 -6.53 -3.51 -1.08
CA VAL A 94 -5.60 -3.13 0.00
C VAL A 94 -4.32 -2.53 -0.59
N THR A 95 -3.71 -3.19 -1.58
CA THR A 95 -2.49 -2.71 -2.23
C THR A 95 -2.71 -1.36 -2.90
N GLY A 96 -3.83 -1.17 -3.61
CA GLY A 96 -4.18 0.10 -4.26
C GLY A 96 -4.37 1.23 -3.26
N ILE A 97 -5.08 1.01 -2.14
CA ILE A 97 -5.29 1.99 -1.08
C ILE A 97 -3.96 2.37 -0.42
N LEU A 98 -3.17 1.37 -0.01
CA LEU A 98 -1.88 1.60 0.64
C LEU A 98 -0.92 2.38 -0.26
N LEU A 99 -0.86 2.04 -1.56
CA LEU A 99 -0.05 2.80 -2.51
C LEU A 99 -0.55 4.24 -2.61
N ALA A 100 -1.86 4.44 -2.80
CA ALA A 100 -2.44 5.77 -2.93
C ALA A 100 -2.14 6.68 -1.72
N TYR A 101 -2.17 6.12 -0.50
CA TYR A 101 -1.86 6.87 0.73
C TYR A 101 -0.38 7.26 0.84
N THR A 102 0.50 6.66 0.05
CA THR A 102 1.91 7.06 -0.02
C THR A 102 2.20 8.07 -1.11
N LEU A 103 1.24 8.38 -1.98
CA LEU A 103 1.41 9.31 -3.10
C LEU A 103 0.93 10.71 -2.73
N PRO A 104 1.61 11.78 -3.21
CA PRO A 104 1.11 13.14 -3.10
C PRO A 104 -0.26 13.28 -3.80
N PRO A 105 -1.19 14.07 -3.27
CA PRO A 105 -2.50 14.24 -3.89
C PRO A 105 -2.45 14.95 -5.24
N SER A 106 -1.40 15.72 -5.52
CA SER A 106 -1.20 16.48 -6.75
C SER A 106 -0.57 15.71 -7.91
N VAL A 107 -0.37 14.38 -7.74
CA VAL A 107 0.27 13.57 -8.79
C VAL A 107 -0.57 13.47 -10.06
N PRO A 108 0.06 13.47 -11.25
CA PRO A 108 -0.62 13.19 -12.51
C PRO A 108 -1.24 11.78 -12.52
N TRP A 109 -2.30 11.61 -13.29
CA TRP A 109 -3.07 10.35 -13.37
C TRP A 109 -2.23 9.10 -13.71
N TYR A 110 -1.15 9.26 -14.47
CA TYR A 110 -0.32 8.12 -14.87
C TYR A 110 0.52 7.55 -13.73
N ILE A 111 0.85 8.33 -12.70
CA ILE A 111 1.66 7.88 -11.55
C ILE A 111 0.95 6.78 -10.74
N PRO A 112 -0.31 6.97 -10.27
CA PRO A 112 -1.02 5.89 -9.58
C PRO A 112 -1.29 4.68 -10.50
N VAL A 113 -1.45 4.89 -11.81
CA VAL A 113 -1.63 3.79 -12.77
C VAL A 113 -0.35 2.96 -12.90
N VAL A 114 0.79 3.59 -13.18
CA VAL A 114 2.09 2.91 -13.32
C VAL A 114 2.49 2.23 -12.01
N GLY A 115 2.29 2.92 -10.87
CA GLY A 115 2.61 2.37 -9.55
C GLY A 115 1.76 1.15 -9.21
N SER A 116 0.45 1.20 -9.43
CA SER A 116 -0.45 0.07 -9.15
C SER A 116 -0.18 -1.12 -10.09
N PHE A 117 0.12 -0.84 -11.35
CA PHE A 117 0.54 -1.88 -12.29
C PHE A 117 1.82 -2.57 -11.79
N PHE A 118 2.84 -1.81 -11.44
CA PHE A 118 4.10 -2.34 -10.89
C PHE A 118 3.88 -3.15 -9.62
N ALA A 119 3.07 -2.63 -8.68
CA ALA A 119 2.74 -3.29 -7.43
C ALA A 119 2.15 -4.69 -7.65
N ILE A 120 1.17 -4.78 -8.55
CA ILE A 120 0.46 -6.04 -8.78
C ILE A 120 1.22 -6.97 -9.72
N ALA A 121 1.70 -6.46 -10.87
CA ALA A 121 2.34 -7.29 -11.88
C ALA A 121 3.70 -7.81 -11.42
N ILE A 122 4.53 -6.93 -10.89
CA ILE A 122 5.91 -7.25 -10.55
C ILE A 122 6.04 -7.63 -9.08
N ALA A 123 5.68 -6.75 -8.16
CA ALA A 123 5.93 -6.99 -6.74
C ALA A 123 5.06 -8.10 -6.15
N LYS A 124 3.84 -8.35 -6.69
CA LYS A 124 2.94 -9.41 -6.21
C LYS A 124 3.03 -10.68 -7.06
N HIS A 125 2.75 -10.59 -8.35
CA HIS A 125 2.56 -11.78 -9.18
C HIS A 125 3.84 -12.39 -9.74
N ALA A 126 4.94 -11.62 -9.92
CA ALA A 126 6.20 -12.19 -10.37
C ALA A 126 6.79 -13.20 -9.37
N PHE A 127 6.50 -13.02 -8.08
CA PHE A 127 6.97 -13.90 -7.00
C PHE A 127 5.98 -15.03 -6.63
N GLY A 128 4.85 -15.15 -7.33
CA GLY A 128 3.89 -16.24 -7.12
C GLY A 128 2.53 -15.83 -6.58
N GLY A 129 2.30 -14.58 -6.26
CA GLY A 129 1.03 -14.05 -5.78
C GLY A 129 0.94 -13.92 -4.25
N LEU A 130 -0.29 -13.82 -3.72
CA LEU A 130 -0.53 -13.60 -2.31
C LEU A 130 0.16 -14.66 -1.43
N GLY A 131 0.90 -14.20 -0.43
CA GLY A 131 1.64 -15.06 0.50
C GLY A 131 3.08 -15.39 0.11
N ASN A 132 3.47 -15.21 -1.17
CA ASN A 132 4.83 -15.45 -1.65
C ASN A 132 5.61 -14.15 -1.92
N ASN A 133 5.05 -13.02 -1.55
CA ASN A 133 5.69 -11.72 -1.76
C ASN A 133 6.88 -11.55 -0.83
N ILE A 134 8.04 -11.20 -1.38
CA ILE A 134 9.25 -10.89 -0.60
C ILE A 134 9.09 -9.54 0.10
N TRP A 135 8.44 -8.58 -0.56
CA TRP A 135 8.18 -7.23 -0.05
C TRP A 135 6.69 -6.91 -0.10
N ASN A 136 6.28 -5.92 0.68
CA ASN A 136 4.95 -5.34 0.54
C ASN A 136 4.83 -4.70 -0.86
N PRO A 137 3.86 -5.13 -1.70
CA PRO A 137 3.73 -4.67 -3.07
C PRO A 137 3.54 -3.15 -3.19
N ALA A 138 2.79 -2.53 -2.27
CA ALA A 138 2.57 -1.10 -2.27
C ALA A 138 3.87 -0.32 -1.97
N LEU A 139 4.69 -0.79 -1.02
CA LEU A 139 5.96 -0.15 -0.68
C LEU A 139 7.00 -0.35 -1.78
N ALA A 140 7.05 -1.52 -2.40
CA ALA A 140 7.93 -1.77 -3.55
C ALA A 140 7.59 -0.85 -4.73
N ALA A 141 6.30 -0.66 -5.01
CA ALA A 141 5.85 0.28 -6.03
C ALA A 141 6.18 1.73 -5.67
N ARG A 142 6.02 2.11 -4.40
CA ARG A 142 6.42 3.45 -3.92
C ARG A 142 7.91 3.70 -4.12
N ALA A 143 8.75 2.72 -3.78
CA ALA A 143 10.20 2.81 -3.98
C ALA A 143 10.56 2.92 -5.47
N PHE A 144 9.92 2.12 -6.32
CA PHE A 144 10.07 2.22 -7.77
C PHE A 144 9.70 3.61 -8.30
N LEU A 145 8.54 4.13 -7.92
CA LEU A 145 8.09 5.46 -8.34
C LEU A 145 9.03 6.57 -7.84
N GLN A 146 9.60 6.43 -6.64
CA GLN A 146 10.56 7.39 -6.08
C GLN A 146 11.83 7.49 -6.93
N VAL A 147 12.29 6.36 -7.48
CA VAL A 147 13.47 6.30 -8.35
C VAL A 147 13.13 6.75 -9.77
N ALA A 148 11.98 6.31 -10.30
CA ALA A 148 11.58 6.59 -11.68
C ALA A 148 11.07 8.03 -11.91
N TYR A 149 10.39 8.60 -10.91
CA TYR A 149 9.75 9.92 -11.01
C TYR A 149 10.02 10.80 -9.78
N PRO A 150 11.29 11.04 -9.41
CA PRO A 150 11.64 11.74 -8.17
C PRO A 150 11.05 13.16 -8.09
N ALA A 151 11.05 13.90 -9.18
CA ALA A 151 10.51 15.27 -9.22
C ALA A 151 9.00 15.34 -8.93
N VAL A 152 8.25 14.34 -9.40
CA VAL A 152 6.78 14.29 -9.20
C VAL A 152 6.44 13.80 -7.79
N ILE A 153 7.18 12.81 -7.30
CA ILE A 153 6.91 12.19 -6.00
C ILE A 153 7.37 13.09 -4.84
N ASN A 154 8.41 13.88 -5.03
CA ASN A 154 8.90 14.86 -4.06
C ASN A 154 8.23 16.24 -4.23
N SER A 155 7.23 16.36 -5.10
CA SER A 155 6.45 17.58 -5.25
C SER A 155 5.74 17.95 -3.94
N ASP A 156 5.50 19.24 -3.75
CA ASP A 156 4.88 19.76 -2.54
C ASP A 156 3.51 19.12 -2.28
N TRP A 157 3.33 18.64 -1.07
CA TRP A 157 2.05 18.13 -0.58
C TRP A 157 1.13 19.33 -0.30
N ARG A 158 0.39 19.77 -1.31
CA ARG A 158 -0.54 20.89 -1.16
C ARG A 158 -1.74 20.47 -0.34
N THR A 159 -1.88 21.03 0.83
CA THR A 159 -3.06 20.85 1.68
C THR A 159 -4.12 21.90 1.34
N LEU A 160 -5.41 21.54 1.41
CA LEU A 160 -6.52 22.50 1.28
C LEU A 160 -6.44 23.60 2.34
N THR A 161 -5.86 23.30 3.47
CA THR A 161 -5.66 24.19 4.60
C THR A 161 -4.70 25.33 4.34
N GLN A 162 -3.92 25.32 3.25
CA GLN A 162 -3.06 26.46 2.90
C GLN A 162 -3.84 27.75 2.66
N HIS A 163 -5.17 27.68 2.44
CA HIS A 163 -5.99 28.89 2.25
C HIS A 163 -6.76 29.33 3.50
N GLY A 164 -6.97 28.49 4.50
CA GLY A 164 -7.78 28.81 5.68
C GLY A 164 -7.01 28.73 7.00
N ILE A 165 -6.51 27.55 7.35
CA ILE A 165 -5.83 27.32 8.63
C ILE A 165 -4.37 27.83 8.57
N HIS A 166 -3.74 27.90 7.40
CA HIS A 166 -2.42 28.47 7.26
C HIS A 166 -2.38 29.94 7.72
N LYS A 167 -3.46 30.70 7.51
CA LYS A 167 -3.55 32.07 8.07
C LYS A 167 -3.61 32.07 9.61
N LEU A 168 -4.26 31.06 10.22
CA LEU A 168 -4.34 30.97 11.67
C LEU A 168 -3.03 30.43 12.28
N VAL A 169 -2.44 29.42 11.67
CA VAL A 169 -1.15 28.85 12.11
C VAL A 169 -0.01 29.83 11.82
N HIS A 170 -0.07 30.60 10.74
CA HIS A 170 0.88 31.66 10.40
C HIS A 170 0.89 32.80 11.43
N ASN A 171 -0.24 33.08 12.06
CA ASN A 171 -0.33 34.05 13.15
C ASN A 171 0.19 33.51 14.49
N ILE A 172 0.40 32.20 14.62
CA ILE A 172 0.93 31.52 15.81
C ILE A 172 2.40 31.11 15.58
N ALA A 173 2.84 31.01 14.31
CA ALA A 173 4.21 30.68 13.97
C ALA A 173 5.16 31.81 14.46
N GLN A 174 6.16 31.41 15.23
CA GLN A 174 7.17 32.32 15.75
C GLN A 174 7.88 33.00 14.59
N VAL A 175 7.79 34.31 14.57
CA VAL A 175 8.61 35.20 13.73
C VAL A 175 10.00 35.20 14.36
N ASP A 176 11.05 34.86 13.62
CA ASP A 176 12.42 34.97 14.12
C ASP A 176 12.80 36.44 14.33
N ALA A 177 13.95 36.67 14.97
CA ALA A 177 14.40 38.00 15.32
C ALA A 177 14.57 38.96 14.12
N GLU A 178 14.51 38.44 12.88
CA GLU A 178 14.60 39.20 11.64
C GLU A 178 13.22 39.44 10.98
N GLY A 179 12.12 39.08 11.63
CA GLY A 179 10.77 39.23 11.11
C GLY A 179 10.40 38.24 10.00
N LYS A 180 11.22 37.23 9.78
CA LYS A 180 10.99 36.21 8.79
C LYS A 180 10.27 35.04 9.45
N LEU A 181 9.16 34.63 8.85
CA LEU A 181 8.42 33.47 9.32
C LEU A 181 9.27 32.23 9.21
N VAL A 182 9.55 31.60 10.36
CA VAL A 182 10.19 30.29 10.38
C VAL A 182 9.18 29.30 9.87
N ASP A 183 9.41 28.76 8.70
CA ASP A 183 8.59 27.72 8.10
C ASP A 183 8.77 26.42 8.90
N ALA A 184 8.00 26.30 9.99
CA ALA A 184 7.99 25.12 10.86
C ALA A 184 7.30 23.92 10.20
N VAL A 185 6.73 24.11 9.00
CA VAL A 185 6.20 23.01 8.21
C VAL A 185 7.38 22.25 7.60
N THR A 186 7.56 21.05 8.07
CA THR A 186 8.54 20.07 7.61
C THR A 186 8.69 20.10 6.08
N ARG A 187 9.58 20.89 5.57
CA ARG A 187 10.17 20.62 4.25
C ARG A 187 10.97 19.34 4.38
N ALA A 188 10.60 18.37 3.58
CA ALA A 188 11.25 17.09 3.54
C ALA A 188 12.76 17.29 3.38
N THR A 189 13.49 16.93 4.40
CA THR A 189 14.95 16.87 4.55
C THR A 189 15.71 18.19 4.50
N PRO A 190 16.55 18.49 5.52
CA PRO A 190 17.49 19.61 5.54
C PRO A 190 18.41 19.67 4.32
N LEU A 191 18.76 18.52 3.74
CA LEU A 191 19.61 18.36 2.56
C LEU A 191 19.07 19.06 1.30
N ALA A 192 17.75 19.14 1.11
CA ALA A 192 17.18 19.83 -0.05
C ALA A 192 17.36 21.36 0.04
N LYS A 193 17.50 21.90 1.24
CA LYS A 193 17.70 23.32 1.50
C LYS A 193 19.15 23.73 1.27
N GLU A 194 20.11 22.87 1.64
CA GLU A 194 21.54 23.10 1.43
C GLU A 194 21.93 23.01 -0.05
N ALA A 195 21.40 22.02 -0.78
CA ALA A 195 21.65 21.89 -2.21
C ALA A 195 21.12 23.08 -3.04
N GLY A 196 20.02 23.72 -2.60
CA GLY A 196 19.49 24.93 -3.22
C GLY A 196 20.28 26.19 -2.89
N ALA A 197 20.85 26.28 -1.70
CA ALA A 197 21.61 27.45 -1.27
C ALA A 197 23.01 27.54 -1.93
N GLU A 198 23.66 26.41 -2.15
CA GLU A 198 24.97 26.36 -2.85
C GLU A 198 24.88 26.75 -4.32
N THR A 199 23.77 26.46 -4.99
CA THR A 199 23.58 26.84 -6.40
C THR A 199 23.46 28.35 -6.60
N TYR A 200 22.97 29.07 -5.61
CA TYR A 200 22.88 30.56 -5.69
C TYR A 200 24.22 31.26 -5.46
N HIS A 201 25.15 30.66 -4.73
CA HIS A 201 26.47 31.27 -4.50
C HIS A 201 27.42 31.11 -5.68
N LEU A 202 27.25 30.07 -6.51
CA LEU A 202 28.13 29.84 -7.66
C LEU A 202 27.77 30.71 -8.89
N THR A 203 26.61 31.33 -8.91
CA THR A 203 26.17 32.23 -10.02
C THR A 203 26.52 33.72 -9.79
N GLN A 204 27.17 34.05 -8.68
CA GLN A 204 27.59 35.42 -8.38
C GLN A 204 29.12 35.65 -8.40
N LEU A 205 29.88 34.65 -8.88
CA LEU A 205 31.30 34.78 -9.19
C LEU A 205 31.52 34.82 -10.69
#